data_e83f45892cd87e9d1be9c8fecfddff3e
#
_entry.id   e83f45892cd87e9d1be9c8fecfddff3e
#
_cell.length_a   1.000
_cell.length_b   1.000
_cell.length_c   1.000
_cell.angle_alpha   90.00
_cell.angle_beta   90.00
_cell.angle_gamma   90.00
#
_symmetry.space_group_name_H-M   'P 1'
#
loop_
_entity.id
_entity.type
_entity.pdbx_description
1 polymer ?
#
loop_
_entity_poly.entity_id
_entity_poly.type
_entity_poly.pdbx_seq_one_letter_code
_entity_poly.pdbx_strand_id
1 'polypeptide(L)'
;MKIGQYPSLHEFSEYSLNAYDKLLKKMDARDDFRNAIKMHTDGYNIAAYVYLRRVVEKIILFVYNDNKGEIGCEYEEFKNLHLDQKIQIIKEFLPKFLYSNQQIYSIVSAGIHMLDEETCEQYFDILQTAVEIILSEYETNRKKRILLQKTSNEIKNAHSKISSKLK
;
A
#
# COMPACT_ATOMS: atom_id res chain seq x y z
N MET A 1 -10.70 -33.81 -17.14
CA MET A 1 -11.84 -33.12 -16.46
C MET A 1 -11.24 -32.31 -15.30
N LYS A 2 -11.12 -30.99 -15.43
CA LYS A 2 -10.64 -30.13 -14.32
C LYS A 2 -11.78 -29.99 -13.33
N ILE A 3 -11.61 -30.53 -12.12
CA ILE A 3 -12.51 -30.32 -11.00
C ILE A 3 -12.26 -28.86 -10.55
N GLY A 4 -13.26 -27.99 -10.70
CA GLY A 4 -13.15 -26.61 -10.27
C GLY A 4 -12.86 -26.53 -8.77
N GLN A 5 -11.82 -25.79 -8.41
CA GLN A 5 -11.50 -25.50 -7.04
C GLN A 5 -12.56 -24.52 -6.49
N TYR A 6 -13.19 -24.88 -5.37
CA TYR A 6 -14.15 -24.00 -4.69
C TYR A 6 -13.58 -23.64 -3.31
N PRO A 7 -13.50 -22.34 -2.93
CA PRO A 7 -13.85 -21.17 -3.74
C PRO A 7 -12.88 -20.97 -4.92
N SER A 8 -13.35 -20.37 -6.01
CA SER A 8 -12.49 -20.07 -7.15
C SER A 8 -11.43 -19.06 -6.74
N LEU A 9 -10.24 -19.10 -7.37
CA LEU A 9 -9.20 -18.07 -7.16
C LEU A 9 -9.76 -16.66 -7.37
N HIS A 10 -10.74 -16.50 -8.22
CA HIS A 10 -11.48 -15.26 -8.46
C HIS A 10 -12.27 -14.79 -7.23
N GLU A 11 -12.94 -15.67 -6.50
CA GLU A 11 -13.70 -15.32 -5.27
C GLU A 11 -12.75 -14.95 -4.14
N PHE A 12 -11.57 -15.58 -4.05
CA PHE A 12 -10.54 -15.21 -3.06
C PHE A 12 -9.96 -13.83 -3.37
N SER A 13 -9.72 -13.53 -4.63
CA SER A 13 -9.23 -12.21 -5.08
C SER A 13 -10.25 -11.09 -4.91
N GLU A 14 -11.55 -11.37 -5.08
CA GLU A 14 -12.62 -10.40 -4.77
C GLU A 14 -12.72 -10.09 -3.29
N TYR A 15 -12.47 -11.07 -2.40
CA TYR A 15 -12.47 -10.82 -0.96
C TYR A 15 -11.36 -9.85 -0.54
N SER A 16 -10.14 -10.04 -1.02
CA SER A 16 -9.02 -9.13 -0.77
C SER A 16 -9.27 -7.74 -1.35
N LEU A 17 -9.81 -7.65 -2.57
CA LEU A 17 -10.20 -6.38 -3.17
C LEU A 17 -11.25 -5.66 -2.33
N ASN A 18 -12.28 -6.36 -1.85
CA ASN A 18 -13.35 -5.77 -1.05
C ASN A 18 -12.86 -5.27 0.30
N ALA A 19 -11.93 -5.98 0.95
CA ALA A 19 -11.36 -5.59 2.24
C ALA A 19 -10.64 -4.23 2.18
N TYR A 20 -9.97 -3.93 1.06
CA TYR A 20 -9.18 -2.70 0.88
C TYR A 20 -9.74 -1.73 -0.16
N ASP A 21 -10.94 -1.97 -0.71
CA ASP A 21 -11.52 -1.21 -1.83
C ASP A 21 -11.52 0.31 -1.59
N LYS A 22 -11.96 0.74 -0.41
CA LYS A 22 -12.00 2.17 -0.05
C LYS A 22 -10.61 2.80 0.02
N LEU A 23 -9.63 2.06 0.53
CA LEU A 23 -8.26 2.53 0.65
C LEU A 23 -7.59 2.58 -0.72
N LEU A 24 -7.72 1.51 -1.50
CA LEU A 24 -7.21 1.43 -2.86
C LEU A 24 -7.77 2.51 -3.79
N LYS A 25 -9.08 2.83 -3.67
CA LYS A 25 -9.68 3.97 -4.39
C LYS A 25 -9.05 5.30 -4.00
N LYS A 26 -8.81 5.54 -2.71
CA LYS A 26 -8.16 6.77 -2.25
C LYS A 26 -6.73 6.90 -2.78
N MET A 27 -6.04 5.78 -2.93
CA MET A 27 -4.68 5.71 -3.47
C MET A 27 -4.64 5.72 -5.01
N ASP A 28 -5.79 5.75 -5.68
CA ASP A 28 -5.92 5.57 -7.12
C ASP A 28 -5.29 4.26 -7.63
N ALA A 29 -5.22 3.25 -6.77
CA ALA A 29 -4.53 1.97 -7.03
C ALA A 29 -5.49 0.79 -7.25
N ARG A 30 -6.80 1.01 -7.13
CA ARG A 30 -7.81 -0.05 -7.18
C ARG A 30 -7.80 -0.83 -8.49
N ASP A 31 -7.81 -0.12 -9.59
CA ASP A 31 -7.91 -0.76 -10.91
C ASP A 31 -6.59 -1.44 -11.28
N ASP A 32 -5.45 -0.89 -10.86
CA ASP A 32 -4.15 -1.55 -11.03
C ASP A 32 -4.07 -2.85 -10.22
N PHE A 33 -4.53 -2.85 -8.97
CA PHE A 33 -4.54 -4.05 -8.15
C PHE A 33 -5.48 -5.14 -8.71
N ARG A 34 -6.68 -4.74 -9.16
CA ARG A 34 -7.61 -5.64 -9.86
C ARG A 34 -7.01 -6.22 -11.14
N ASN A 35 -6.35 -5.39 -11.94
CA ASN A 35 -5.73 -5.83 -13.18
C ASN A 35 -4.54 -6.74 -12.92
N ALA A 36 -3.74 -6.51 -11.84
CA ALA A 36 -2.68 -7.42 -11.46
C ALA A 36 -3.21 -8.84 -11.22
N ILE A 37 -4.26 -8.96 -10.40
CA ILE A 37 -4.89 -10.25 -10.09
C ILE A 37 -5.48 -10.88 -11.36
N LYS A 38 -6.17 -10.10 -12.18
CA LYS A 38 -6.77 -10.59 -13.42
C LYS A 38 -5.71 -11.09 -14.39
N MET A 39 -4.65 -10.33 -14.63
CA MET A 39 -3.57 -10.74 -15.54
C MET A 39 -2.90 -12.03 -15.06
N HIS A 40 -2.66 -12.16 -13.75
CA HIS A 40 -2.13 -13.41 -13.18
C HIS A 40 -3.09 -14.58 -13.42
N THR A 41 -4.39 -14.41 -13.14
CA THR A 41 -5.41 -15.47 -13.38
C THR A 41 -5.49 -15.89 -14.85
N ASP A 42 -5.30 -14.94 -15.76
CA ASP A 42 -5.32 -15.17 -17.22
C ASP A 42 -3.97 -15.72 -17.75
N GLY A 43 -2.95 -15.89 -16.89
CA GLY A 43 -1.62 -16.40 -17.24
C GLY A 43 -0.65 -15.37 -17.81
N TYR A 44 -0.98 -14.08 -17.75
CA TYR A 44 -0.11 -12.97 -18.17
C TYR A 44 0.68 -12.42 -16.97
N ASN A 45 1.62 -13.22 -16.45
CA ASN A 45 2.26 -12.95 -15.17
C ASN A 45 3.22 -11.75 -15.21
N ILE A 46 3.93 -11.53 -16.31
CA ILE A 46 4.76 -10.32 -16.49
C ILE A 46 3.89 -9.07 -16.45
N ALA A 47 2.73 -9.08 -17.12
CA ALA A 47 1.79 -7.96 -17.06
C ALA A 47 1.23 -7.75 -15.64
N ALA A 48 0.97 -8.83 -14.91
CA ALA A 48 0.55 -8.75 -13.50
C ALA A 48 1.59 -8.00 -12.64
N TYR A 49 2.89 -8.24 -12.84
CA TYR A 49 3.97 -7.53 -12.16
C TYR A 49 4.01 -6.03 -12.49
N VAL A 50 3.76 -5.66 -13.75
CA VAL A 50 3.65 -4.23 -14.14
C VAL A 50 2.57 -3.53 -13.31
N TYR A 51 1.41 -4.17 -13.15
CA TYR A 51 0.33 -3.61 -12.35
C TYR A 51 0.65 -3.60 -10.85
N LEU A 52 1.27 -4.65 -10.29
CA LEU A 52 1.70 -4.64 -8.87
C LEU A 52 2.72 -3.53 -8.60
N ARG A 53 3.67 -3.31 -9.50
CA ARG A 53 4.62 -2.20 -9.39
C ARG A 53 3.89 -0.86 -9.33
N ARG A 54 2.91 -0.63 -10.21
CA ARG A 54 2.11 0.61 -10.20
C ARG A 54 1.34 0.78 -8.90
N VAL A 55 0.79 -0.30 -8.32
CA VAL A 55 0.14 -0.26 -7.00
C VAL A 55 1.11 0.23 -5.94
N VAL A 56 2.32 -0.33 -5.89
CA VAL A 56 3.33 0.05 -4.91
C VAL A 56 3.77 1.51 -5.09
N GLU A 57 4.00 1.96 -6.33
CA GLU A 57 4.34 3.35 -6.64
C GLU A 57 3.23 4.33 -6.22
N LYS A 58 1.96 3.96 -6.42
CA LYS A 58 0.81 4.75 -5.99
C LYS A 58 0.65 4.80 -4.48
N ILE A 59 0.91 3.70 -3.77
CA ILE A 59 0.95 3.69 -2.29
C ILE A 59 1.99 4.70 -1.79
N ILE A 60 3.19 4.69 -2.34
CA ILE A 60 4.28 5.60 -1.96
C ILE A 60 3.89 7.06 -2.22
N LEU A 61 3.36 7.35 -3.40
CA LEU A 61 2.91 8.69 -3.74
C LEU A 61 1.77 9.17 -2.83
N PHE A 62 0.84 8.29 -2.51
CA PHE A 62 -0.25 8.60 -1.61
C PHE A 62 0.25 8.92 -0.19
N VAL A 63 1.19 8.11 0.34
CA VAL A 63 1.80 8.36 1.66
C VAL A 63 2.53 9.70 1.69
N TYR A 64 3.26 10.05 0.63
CA TYR A 64 3.88 11.37 0.48
C TYR A 64 2.83 12.48 0.56
N ASN A 65 1.78 12.41 -0.26
CA ASN A 65 0.74 13.45 -0.32
C ASN A 65 -0.04 13.60 1.00
N ASP A 66 -0.29 12.49 1.69
CA ASP A 66 -1.02 12.49 3.00
C ASP A 66 -0.17 13.11 4.13
N ASN A 67 1.16 13.23 3.94
CA ASN A 67 2.09 13.71 4.95
C ASN A 67 3.01 14.86 4.45
N LYS A 68 2.74 15.43 3.28
CA LYS A 68 3.62 16.45 2.67
C LYS A 68 3.95 17.65 3.55
N GLY A 69 3.07 17.99 4.48
CA GLY A 69 3.30 19.09 5.43
C GLY A 69 4.38 18.80 6.48
N GLU A 70 4.73 17.53 6.68
CA GLU A 70 5.75 17.07 7.62
C GLU A 70 7.04 16.62 6.89
N ILE A 71 6.97 16.48 5.56
CA ILE A 71 8.08 16.04 4.71
C ILE A 71 8.77 17.27 4.14
N GLY A 72 10.04 17.46 4.44
CA GLY A 72 10.86 18.59 3.97
C GLY A 72 11.38 18.44 2.53
N CYS A 73 10.59 17.85 1.62
CA CYS A 73 10.93 17.66 0.22
C CYS A 73 9.75 18.09 -0.65
N GLU A 74 9.98 18.94 -1.64
CA GLU A 74 8.95 19.42 -2.54
C GLU A 74 8.51 18.34 -3.54
N TYR A 75 7.25 18.43 -4.02
CA TYR A 75 6.66 17.41 -4.90
C TYR A 75 7.46 17.19 -6.19
N GLU A 76 7.92 18.24 -6.84
CA GLU A 76 8.69 18.12 -8.10
C GLU A 76 10.04 17.45 -7.87
N GLU A 77 10.68 17.69 -6.74
CA GLU A 77 11.89 16.98 -6.33
C GLU A 77 11.56 15.51 -6.06
N PHE A 78 10.58 15.23 -5.19
CA PHE A 78 10.17 13.89 -4.83
C PHE A 78 9.78 13.05 -6.04
N LYS A 79 9.05 13.61 -6.99
CA LYS A 79 8.59 12.93 -8.20
C LYS A 79 9.74 12.36 -9.04
N ASN A 80 10.84 13.11 -9.13
CA ASN A 80 11.99 12.77 -9.98
C ASN A 80 13.00 11.82 -9.30
N LEU A 81 12.84 11.52 -8.01
CA LEU A 81 13.70 10.60 -7.29
C LEU A 81 13.51 9.15 -7.74
N HIS A 82 14.57 8.35 -7.59
CA HIS A 82 14.45 6.90 -7.66
C HIS A 82 13.62 6.36 -6.50
N LEU A 83 13.05 5.18 -6.68
CA LEU A 83 12.07 4.62 -5.73
C LEU A 83 12.66 4.38 -4.33
N ASP A 84 13.90 3.92 -4.25
CA ASP A 84 14.65 3.76 -3.01
C ASP A 84 14.84 5.08 -2.25
N GLN A 85 15.15 6.16 -2.97
CA GLN A 85 15.26 7.50 -2.39
C GLN A 85 13.91 8.02 -1.89
N LYS A 86 12.82 7.80 -2.66
CA LYS A 86 11.46 8.12 -2.23
C LYS A 86 11.12 7.44 -0.91
N ILE A 87 11.43 6.15 -0.78
CA ILE A 87 11.20 5.37 0.44
C ILE A 87 11.96 5.96 1.62
N GLN A 88 13.23 6.32 1.44
CA GLN A 88 14.04 6.89 2.52
C GLN A 88 13.46 8.22 3.04
N ILE A 89 12.95 9.07 2.15
CA ILE A 89 12.36 10.36 2.53
C ILE A 89 11.09 10.18 3.37
N ILE A 90 10.23 9.21 3.01
CA ILE A 90 8.94 9.01 3.66
C ILE A 90 8.91 7.84 4.65
N LYS A 91 10.06 7.29 5.01
CA LYS A 91 10.18 6.04 5.80
C LYS A 91 9.38 6.05 7.11
N GLU A 92 9.29 7.19 7.78
CA GLU A 92 8.57 7.33 9.06
C GLU A 92 7.06 7.24 8.90
N PHE A 93 6.56 7.48 7.69
CA PHE A 93 5.13 7.44 7.35
C PHE A 93 4.74 6.13 6.65
N LEU A 94 5.73 5.35 6.18
CA LEU A 94 5.49 4.07 5.54
C LEU A 94 5.12 2.98 6.55
N PRO A 95 4.31 1.99 6.12
CA PRO A 95 4.17 0.75 6.85
C PRO A 95 5.54 0.12 7.15
N LYS A 96 5.72 -0.33 8.39
CA LYS A 96 6.99 -0.92 8.83
C LYS A 96 7.37 -2.13 7.98
N PHE A 97 6.39 -2.94 7.61
CA PHE A 97 6.61 -4.10 6.74
C PHE A 97 7.26 -3.70 5.41
N LEU A 98 6.75 -2.64 4.77
CA LEU A 98 7.27 -2.15 3.51
C LEU A 98 8.71 -1.65 3.64
N TYR A 99 8.99 -0.85 4.66
CA TYR A 99 10.33 -0.35 4.93
C TYR A 99 11.33 -1.48 5.26
N SER A 100 10.89 -2.52 5.98
CA SER A 100 11.73 -3.66 6.34
C SER A 100 11.97 -4.64 5.19
N ASN A 101 11.15 -4.58 4.12
CA ASN A 101 11.19 -5.49 2.97
C ASN A 101 11.32 -4.72 1.66
N GLN A 102 12.30 -3.81 1.58
CA GLN A 102 12.53 -2.97 0.39
C GLN A 102 12.83 -3.78 -0.88
N GLN A 103 13.24 -5.05 -0.75
CA GLN A 103 13.43 -5.98 -1.85
C GLN A 103 12.18 -6.20 -2.72
N ILE A 104 10.99 -5.95 -2.18
CA ILE A 104 9.72 -6.00 -2.95
C ILE A 104 9.82 -5.14 -4.21
N TYR A 105 10.46 -3.97 -4.14
CA TYR A 105 10.64 -3.08 -5.28
C TYR A 105 11.56 -3.66 -6.33
N SER A 106 12.67 -4.24 -5.90
CA SER A 106 13.61 -4.90 -6.80
C SER A 106 12.94 -6.05 -7.53
N ILE A 107 12.12 -6.84 -6.82
CA ILE A 107 11.42 -7.98 -7.39
C ILE A 107 10.37 -7.52 -8.42
N VAL A 108 9.49 -6.58 -8.08
CA VAL A 108 8.46 -6.11 -9.03
C VAL A 108 9.06 -5.36 -10.23
N SER A 109 10.23 -4.75 -10.06
CA SER A 109 10.96 -4.10 -11.17
C SER A 109 11.66 -5.13 -12.05
N ALA A 110 12.27 -6.16 -11.48
CA ALA A 110 12.93 -7.23 -12.20
C ALA A 110 11.94 -8.03 -13.07
N GLY A 111 10.71 -8.27 -12.57
CA GLY A 111 9.66 -8.97 -13.31
C GLY A 111 9.31 -8.38 -14.66
N ILE A 112 9.56 -7.08 -14.85
CA ILE A 112 9.25 -6.40 -16.11
C ILE A 112 10.34 -6.59 -17.17
N HIS A 113 11.59 -6.74 -16.76
CA HIS A 113 12.73 -6.66 -17.67
C HIS A 113 13.58 -7.93 -17.71
N MET A 114 13.52 -8.79 -16.69
CA MET A 114 14.48 -9.85 -16.47
C MET A 114 13.86 -11.22 -16.19
N LEU A 115 12.56 -11.29 -15.85
CA LEU A 115 11.89 -12.53 -15.49
C LEU A 115 10.99 -13.03 -16.64
N ASP A 116 10.85 -14.34 -16.74
CA ASP A 116 9.89 -15.00 -17.61
C ASP A 116 8.53 -15.18 -16.93
N GLU A 117 7.54 -15.63 -17.70
CA GLU A 117 6.16 -15.83 -17.20
C GLU A 117 6.11 -16.85 -16.08
N GLU A 118 6.90 -17.93 -16.14
CA GLU A 118 6.93 -19.02 -15.15
C GLU A 118 7.47 -18.51 -13.81
N THR A 119 8.56 -17.77 -13.82
CA THR A 119 9.13 -17.17 -12.61
C THR A 119 8.17 -16.13 -12.01
N CYS A 120 7.53 -15.32 -12.84
CA CYS A 120 6.53 -14.36 -12.36
C CYS A 120 5.31 -15.08 -11.76
N GLU A 121 4.84 -16.18 -12.34
CA GLU A 121 3.76 -17.00 -11.78
C GLU A 121 4.13 -17.54 -10.40
N GLN A 122 5.32 -18.10 -10.26
CA GLN A 122 5.78 -18.71 -9.01
C GLN A 122 5.78 -17.76 -7.81
N TYR A 123 6.08 -16.48 -8.02
CA TYR A 123 6.25 -15.52 -6.93
C TYR A 123 5.12 -14.50 -6.83
N PHE A 124 4.10 -14.53 -7.69
CA PHE A 124 3.01 -13.57 -7.68
C PHE A 124 2.26 -13.53 -6.36
N ASP A 125 1.87 -14.69 -5.83
CA ASP A 125 1.06 -14.80 -4.60
C ASP A 125 1.76 -14.18 -3.39
N ILE A 126 3.09 -14.32 -3.30
CA ILE A 126 3.85 -13.74 -2.19
C ILE A 126 3.90 -12.21 -2.30
N LEU A 127 3.97 -11.68 -3.52
CA LEU A 127 3.96 -10.24 -3.77
C LEU A 127 2.57 -9.63 -3.55
N GLN A 128 1.51 -10.32 -3.97
CA GLN A 128 0.14 -9.93 -3.67
C GLN A 128 -0.08 -9.86 -2.16
N THR A 129 0.30 -10.90 -1.43
CA THR A 129 0.22 -10.95 0.04
C THR A 129 1.01 -9.82 0.68
N ALA A 130 2.20 -9.51 0.17
CA ALA A 130 3.00 -8.39 0.66
C ALA A 130 2.28 -7.03 0.49
N VAL A 131 1.64 -6.80 -0.65
CA VAL A 131 0.82 -5.59 -0.87
C VAL A 131 -0.36 -5.53 0.11
N GLU A 132 -1.04 -6.64 0.36
CA GLU A 132 -2.16 -6.71 1.31
C GLU A 132 -1.71 -6.40 2.74
N ILE A 133 -0.56 -6.91 3.18
CA ILE A 133 0.03 -6.59 4.49
C ILE A 133 0.34 -5.08 4.58
N ILE A 134 0.91 -4.50 3.54
CA ILE A 134 1.21 -3.06 3.46
C ILE A 134 -0.08 -2.23 3.62
N LEU A 135 -1.14 -2.58 2.91
CA LEU A 135 -2.42 -1.89 2.97
C LEU A 135 -3.06 -2.01 4.36
N SER A 136 -3.04 -3.20 4.95
CA SER A 136 -3.57 -3.48 6.30
C SER A 136 -2.85 -2.67 7.36
N GLU A 137 -1.53 -2.68 7.34
CA GLU A 137 -0.70 -1.94 8.29
C GLU A 137 -0.89 -0.43 8.14
N TYR A 138 -0.93 0.08 6.91
CA TYR A 138 -1.19 1.49 6.64
C TYR A 138 -2.53 1.94 7.22
N GLU A 139 -3.60 1.19 6.96
CA GLU A 139 -4.94 1.54 7.47
C GLU A 139 -4.98 1.51 9.00
N THR A 140 -4.36 0.51 9.62
CA THR A 140 -4.27 0.39 11.07
C THR A 140 -3.52 1.56 11.69
N ASN A 141 -2.36 1.91 11.15
CA ASN A 141 -1.54 3.03 11.62
C ASN A 141 -2.27 4.36 11.44
N ARG A 142 -2.98 4.55 10.32
CA ARG A 142 -3.78 5.75 10.06
C ARG A 142 -4.92 5.91 11.07
N LYS A 143 -5.68 4.84 11.32
CA LYS A 143 -6.77 4.85 12.32
C LYS A 143 -6.23 5.18 13.72
N LYS A 144 -5.11 4.58 14.11
CA LYS A 144 -4.45 4.84 15.39
C LYS A 144 -4.02 6.29 15.51
N ARG A 145 -3.40 6.88 14.47
CA ARG A 145 -2.98 8.30 14.46
C ARG A 145 -4.16 9.24 14.65
N ILE A 146 -5.25 9.02 13.92
CA ILE A 146 -6.48 9.84 14.03
C ILE A 146 -7.05 9.76 15.45
N LEU A 147 -7.13 8.56 16.03
CA LEU A 147 -7.64 8.37 17.39
C LEU A 147 -6.77 9.10 18.42
N LEU A 148 -5.45 8.96 18.33
CA LEU A 148 -4.52 9.63 19.23
C LEU A 148 -4.65 11.15 19.16
N GLN A 149 -4.76 11.75 17.97
CA GLN A 149 -4.94 13.18 17.79
C GLN A 149 -6.27 13.66 18.40
N LYS A 150 -7.37 12.94 18.12
CA LYS A 150 -8.69 13.26 18.67
C LYS A 150 -8.67 13.24 20.20
N THR A 151 -8.18 12.15 20.80
CA THR A 151 -8.11 11.99 22.25
C THR A 151 -7.21 13.04 22.89
N SER A 152 -6.06 13.36 22.30
CA SER A 152 -5.18 14.42 22.80
C SER A 152 -5.86 15.79 22.82
N ASN A 153 -6.62 16.12 21.77
CA ASN A 153 -7.37 17.38 21.72
C ASN A 153 -8.51 17.41 22.77
N GLU A 154 -9.20 16.30 22.96
CA GLU A 154 -10.25 16.19 23.98
C GLU A 154 -9.67 16.36 25.39
N ILE A 155 -8.50 15.77 25.69
CA ILE A 155 -7.80 15.93 26.98
C ILE A 155 -7.42 17.41 27.21
N LYS A 156 -6.85 18.10 26.18
CA LYS A 156 -6.50 19.51 26.27
C LYS A 156 -7.74 20.37 26.57
N ASN A 157 -8.85 20.12 25.87
CA ASN A 157 -10.11 20.83 26.06
C ASN A 157 -10.70 20.57 27.46
N ALA A 158 -10.66 19.34 27.94
CA ALA A 158 -11.12 19.00 29.29
C ALA A 158 -10.27 19.70 30.35
N HIS A 159 -8.95 19.69 30.20
CA HIS A 159 -8.03 20.39 31.11
C HIS A 159 -8.35 21.90 31.18
N SER A 160 -8.52 22.54 30.03
CA SER A 160 -8.86 23.97 29.97
C SER A 160 -10.19 24.30 30.70
N LYS A 161 -11.22 23.47 30.48
CA LYS A 161 -12.53 23.62 31.14
C LYS A 161 -12.46 23.41 32.65
N ILE A 162 -11.69 22.44 33.13
CA ILE A 162 -11.53 22.18 34.56
C ILE A 162 -10.75 23.33 35.21
N SER A 163 -9.64 23.76 34.60
CA SER A 163 -8.81 24.83 35.12
C SER A 163 -9.57 26.16 35.21
N SER A 164 -10.54 26.42 34.31
CA SER A 164 -11.39 27.62 34.37
C SER A 164 -12.44 27.59 35.49
N LYS A 165 -12.80 26.39 36.00
CA LYS A 165 -13.74 26.21 37.11
C LYS A 165 -13.07 26.27 38.50
N LEU A 166 -11.75 26.12 38.53
CA LEU A 166 -10.97 26.15 39.79
C LEU A 166 -10.42 27.54 40.12
N LYS A 167 -10.66 28.52 39.24
CA LYS A 167 -10.45 29.94 39.50
C LYS A 167 -11.75 30.61 39.89
#